data_e1a37ef950948f5944fa6016c1510fd2
#
_entry.id   e1a37ef950948f5944fa6016c1510fd2
#
_cell.length_a   1.000
_cell.length_b   1.000
_cell.length_c   1.000
_cell.angle_alpha   90.00
_cell.angle_beta   90.00
_cell.angle_gamma   90.00
#
_symmetry.space_group_name_H-M   'P 1'
#
loop_
_entity.id
_entity.type
_entity.pdbx_description
1 polymer ?
#
loop_
_entity_poly.entity_id
_entity_poly.type
_entity_poly.pdbx_seq_one_letter_code
_entity_poly.pdbx_strand_id
1 'polypeptide(L)'
;MDISTWEIVARLGAAAGLAAIVGLERELRGHPAGLRTHALVALGAALFTIAGAYGFPEYARGANIDPSRVAAQVATGIGFVGAGAILKIGVSVRGLTTAATLWLSGALGVAAGAGMYEAAFAGTACIIVVVLGLRLLRGLVRKDVQLAVEYQHGHGTLGWLILELERRGAAVGAVRLASDEEVGEGVRRVNVRVSRRDADLEMLIDEVRRRPEVRQVEIEEDS
;
A
#
# COMPACT_ATOMS: atom_id res chain seq x y z
N MET A 1 -13.43 8.43 -38.37
CA MET A 1 -12.22 9.23 -38.04
C MET A 1 -11.07 8.26 -37.98
N ASP A 2 -10.11 8.40 -38.86
CA ASP A 2 -8.95 7.53 -38.88
C ASP A 2 -7.87 8.11 -37.97
N ILE A 3 -7.37 7.31 -37.04
CA ILE A 3 -6.24 7.67 -36.18
C ILE A 3 -4.94 7.27 -36.90
N SER A 4 -3.94 8.14 -36.92
CA SER A 4 -2.64 7.81 -37.49
C SER A 4 -1.87 6.80 -36.64
N THR A 5 -1.05 5.97 -37.29
CA THR A 5 -0.19 5.00 -36.59
C THR A 5 0.72 5.69 -35.57
N TRP A 6 1.21 6.89 -35.91
CA TRP A 6 2.07 7.65 -35.00
C TRP A 6 1.33 8.11 -33.74
N GLU A 7 0.08 8.53 -33.89
CA GLU A 7 -0.77 8.90 -32.74
C GLU A 7 -1.07 7.69 -31.84
N ILE A 8 -1.31 6.52 -32.42
CA ILE A 8 -1.48 5.28 -31.65
C ILE A 8 -0.22 5.01 -30.81
N VAL A 9 0.97 5.05 -31.42
CA VAL A 9 2.23 4.82 -30.73
C VAL A 9 2.46 5.86 -29.62
N ALA A 10 2.14 7.14 -29.89
CA ALA A 10 2.27 8.21 -28.90
C ALA A 10 1.35 7.99 -27.68
N ARG A 11 0.09 7.60 -27.89
CA ARG A 11 -0.87 7.31 -26.82
C ARG A 11 -0.43 6.10 -25.97
N LEU A 12 0.01 5.03 -26.63
CA LEU A 12 0.50 3.84 -25.94
C LEU A 12 1.80 4.14 -25.16
N GLY A 13 2.71 4.89 -25.75
CA GLY A 13 3.94 5.32 -25.10
C GLY A 13 3.69 6.21 -23.88
N ALA A 14 2.77 7.18 -24.00
CA ALA A 14 2.37 8.03 -22.90
C ALA A 14 1.72 7.22 -21.76
N ALA A 15 0.80 6.32 -22.08
CA ALA A 15 0.17 5.44 -21.09
C ALA A 15 1.20 4.62 -20.30
N ALA A 16 2.07 3.90 -21.02
CA ALA A 16 3.10 3.07 -20.41
C ALA A 16 4.11 3.90 -19.61
N GLY A 17 4.60 5.01 -20.17
CA GLY A 17 5.61 5.86 -19.54
C GLY A 17 5.11 6.53 -18.26
N LEU A 18 3.90 7.11 -18.29
CA LEU A 18 3.32 7.77 -17.11
C LEU A 18 3.03 6.79 -15.99
N ALA A 19 2.46 5.63 -16.29
CA ALA A 19 2.23 4.60 -15.30
C ALA A 19 3.54 3.96 -14.80
N ALA A 20 4.57 3.86 -15.64
CA ALA A 20 5.89 3.40 -15.25
C ALA A 20 6.53 4.30 -14.17
N ILE A 21 6.30 5.63 -14.21
CA ILE A 21 6.77 6.57 -13.17
C ILE A 21 6.16 6.20 -11.81
N VAL A 22 4.85 5.93 -11.78
CA VAL A 22 4.17 5.46 -10.55
C VAL A 22 4.73 4.11 -10.10
N GLY A 23 4.87 3.16 -11.04
CA GLY A 23 5.39 1.83 -10.76
C GLY A 23 6.84 1.84 -10.30
N LEU A 24 7.68 2.74 -10.79
CA LEU A 24 9.07 2.91 -10.38
C LEU A 24 9.16 3.31 -8.90
N GLU A 25 8.34 4.26 -8.46
CA GLU A 25 8.24 4.64 -7.04
C GLU A 25 7.88 3.43 -6.19
N ARG A 26 6.93 2.60 -6.64
CA ARG A 26 6.50 1.39 -5.93
C ARG A 26 7.61 0.34 -5.87
N GLU A 27 8.30 0.11 -6.98
CA GLU A 27 9.40 -0.87 -7.09
C GLU A 27 10.60 -0.48 -6.22
N LEU A 28 11.04 0.79 -6.25
CA LEU A 28 12.12 1.31 -5.41
C LEU A 28 11.83 1.16 -3.91
N ARG A 29 10.56 0.97 -3.52
CA ARG A 29 10.14 0.79 -2.13
C ARG A 29 9.79 -0.65 -1.76
N GLY A 30 10.08 -1.61 -2.64
CA GLY A 30 9.86 -3.03 -2.38
C GLY A 30 8.39 -3.47 -2.37
N HIS A 31 7.48 -2.71 -3.03
CA HIS A 31 6.09 -3.13 -3.15
C HIS A 31 5.92 -4.21 -4.23
N PRO A 32 4.95 -5.14 -4.08
CA PRO A 32 4.81 -6.32 -4.97
C PRO A 32 4.49 -5.95 -6.42
N ALA A 33 3.75 -4.86 -6.68
CA ALA A 33 3.49 -4.35 -8.02
C ALA A 33 4.40 -3.14 -8.31
N GLY A 34 5.37 -3.31 -9.20
CA GLY A 34 6.37 -2.34 -9.59
C GLY A 34 6.14 -1.76 -10.99
N LEU A 35 7.23 -1.29 -11.60
CA LEU A 35 7.27 -0.62 -12.90
C LEU A 35 6.57 -1.40 -14.00
N ARG A 36 6.90 -2.69 -14.15
CA ARG A 36 6.35 -3.54 -15.22
C ARG A 36 4.83 -3.69 -15.10
N THR A 37 4.35 -3.94 -13.90
CA THR A 37 2.93 -4.18 -13.65
C THR A 37 2.09 -2.94 -13.95
N HIS A 38 2.51 -1.77 -13.47
CA HIS A 38 1.81 -0.51 -13.72
C HIS A 38 1.81 -0.14 -15.20
N ALA A 39 2.96 -0.25 -15.88
CA ALA A 39 3.08 0.02 -17.31
C ALA A 39 2.18 -0.89 -18.16
N LEU A 40 2.15 -2.20 -17.88
CA LEU A 40 1.32 -3.16 -18.61
C LEU A 40 -0.18 -2.93 -18.39
N VAL A 41 -0.60 -2.60 -17.18
CA VAL A 41 -2.00 -2.26 -16.88
C VAL A 41 -2.44 -1.03 -17.66
N ALA A 42 -1.63 0.02 -17.67
CA ALA A 42 -1.95 1.25 -18.43
C ALA A 42 -1.91 1.03 -19.94
N LEU A 43 -0.95 0.25 -20.44
CA LEU A 43 -0.85 -0.10 -21.85
C LEU A 43 -2.10 -0.86 -22.33
N GLY A 44 -2.55 -1.86 -21.56
CA GLY A 44 -3.76 -2.61 -21.85
C GLY A 44 -5.00 -1.72 -21.84
N ALA A 45 -5.13 -0.83 -20.85
CA ALA A 45 -6.23 0.12 -20.75
C ALA A 45 -6.27 1.09 -21.94
N ALA A 46 -5.10 1.59 -22.37
CA ALA A 46 -4.99 2.47 -23.54
C ALA A 46 -5.35 1.73 -24.84
N LEU A 47 -4.89 0.48 -25.01
CA LEU A 47 -5.26 -0.35 -26.17
C LEU A 47 -6.76 -0.58 -26.27
N PHE A 48 -7.42 -0.97 -25.16
CA PHE A 48 -8.87 -1.13 -25.15
C PHE A 48 -9.59 0.18 -25.49
N THR A 49 -9.13 1.30 -24.97
CA THR A 49 -9.72 2.62 -25.22
C THR A 49 -9.59 3.01 -26.70
N ILE A 50 -8.39 2.83 -27.30
CA ILE A 50 -8.16 3.09 -28.73
C ILE A 50 -9.00 2.16 -29.60
N ALA A 51 -9.04 0.85 -29.28
CA ALA A 51 -9.85 -0.11 -30.01
C ALA A 51 -11.34 0.22 -29.92
N GLY A 52 -11.85 0.62 -28.77
CA GLY A 52 -13.23 1.03 -28.59
C GLY A 52 -13.62 2.28 -29.36
N ALA A 53 -12.67 3.24 -29.48
CA ALA A 53 -12.92 4.49 -30.19
C ALA A 53 -12.77 4.40 -31.71
N TYR A 54 -11.83 3.58 -32.19
CA TYR A 54 -11.43 3.55 -33.60
C TYR A 54 -11.49 2.18 -34.28
N GLY A 55 -11.65 1.10 -33.51
CA GLY A 55 -11.49 -0.27 -34.01
C GLY A 55 -12.71 -0.84 -34.73
N PHE A 56 -13.89 -0.21 -34.65
CA PHE A 56 -15.14 -0.81 -35.14
C PHE A 56 -15.92 0.10 -36.11
N PRO A 57 -15.29 0.81 -37.08
CA PRO A 57 -15.98 1.76 -37.95
C PRO A 57 -17.01 1.08 -38.87
N GLU A 58 -16.77 -0.18 -39.26
CA GLU A 58 -17.69 -0.91 -40.14
C GLU A 58 -19.02 -1.31 -39.45
N TYR A 59 -18.95 -1.55 -38.14
CA TYR A 59 -20.12 -1.87 -37.32
C TYR A 59 -20.87 -0.64 -36.83
N ALA A 60 -20.25 0.55 -36.97
CA ALA A 60 -20.81 1.84 -36.56
C ALA A 60 -21.81 2.41 -37.55
N ARG A 61 -21.92 1.84 -38.77
CA ARG A 61 -22.83 2.34 -39.83
C ARG A 61 -24.29 2.18 -39.39
N GLY A 62 -24.89 3.32 -38.97
CA GLY A 62 -26.31 3.36 -38.55
C GLY A 62 -26.55 3.01 -37.07
N ALA A 63 -25.52 2.74 -36.30
CA ALA A 63 -25.62 2.47 -34.85
C ALA A 63 -24.94 3.62 -34.06
N ASN A 64 -25.55 4.01 -32.93
CA ASN A 64 -24.96 4.98 -32.01
C ASN A 64 -23.96 4.23 -31.12
N ILE A 65 -22.68 4.13 -31.54
CA ILE A 65 -21.64 3.49 -30.74
C ILE A 65 -21.13 4.51 -29.72
N ASP A 66 -21.22 4.12 -28.46
CA ASP A 66 -20.71 4.89 -27.33
C ASP A 66 -19.31 4.36 -26.95
N PRO A 67 -18.21 5.08 -27.30
CA PRO A 67 -16.85 4.65 -26.98
C PRO A 67 -16.56 4.63 -25.48
N SER A 68 -17.35 5.35 -24.67
CA SER A 68 -17.18 5.37 -23.20
C SER A 68 -17.49 4.03 -22.56
N ARG A 69 -18.27 3.17 -23.22
CA ARG A 69 -18.60 1.83 -22.70
C ARG A 69 -17.37 0.95 -22.53
N VAL A 70 -16.41 1.02 -23.45
CA VAL A 70 -15.16 0.27 -23.35
C VAL A 70 -14.32 0.78 -22.18
N ALA A 71 -14.21 2.09 -22.02
CA ALA A 71 -13.51 2.69 -20.88
C ALA A 71 -14.15 2.29 -19.54
N ALA A 72 -15.50 2.25 -19.46
CA ALA A 72 -16.19 1.79 -18.27
C ALA A 72 -15.89 0.31 -17.95
N GLN A 73 -15.81 -0.56 -18.97
CA GLN A 73 -15.44 -1.97 -18.79
C GLN A 73 -13.98 -2.13 -18.36
N VAL A 74 -13.07 -1.28 -18.85
CA VAL A 74 -11.66 -1.24 -18.37
C VAL A 74 -11.64 -0.96 -16.88
N ALA A 75 -12.36 0.08 -16.39
CA ALA A 75 -12.42 0.41 -14.98
C ALA A 75 -12.92 -0.77 -14.11
N THR A 76 -13.93 -1.49 -14.60
CA THR A 76 -14.46 -2.70 -13.95
C THR A 76 -13.44 -3.85 -13.96
N GLY A 77 -12.81 -4.11 -15.11
CA GLY A 77 -11.84 -5.20 -15.28
C GLY A 77 -10.58 -5.03 -14.42
N ILE A 78 -10.09 -3.80 -14.28
CA ILE A 78 -8.95 -3.50 -13.41
C ILE A 78 -9.31 -3.70 -11.92
N GLY A 79 -10.59 -3.59 -11.55
CA GLY A 79 -11.06 -3.95 -10.21
C GLY A 79 -10.73 -5.40 -9.83
N PHE A 80 -10.79 -6.34 -10.79
CA PHE A 80 -10.37 -7.73 -10.58
C PHE A 80 -8.87 -7.86 -10.31
N VAL A 81 -8.04 -7.15 -11.09
CA VAL A 81 -6.58 -7.11 -10.89
C VAL A 81 -6.24 -6.48 -9.53
N GLY A 82 -6.93 -5.39 -9.18
CA GLY A 82 -6.80 -4.75 -7.87
C GLY A 82 -7.17 -5.68 -6.71
N ALA A 83 -8.26 -6.41 -6.83
CA ALA A 83 -8.67 -7.40 -5.84
C ALA A 83 -7.62 -8.50 -5.66
N GLY A 84 -6.99 -8.95 -6.76
CA GLY A 84 -5.88 -9.91 -6.73
C GLY A 84 -4.61 -9.41 -6.02
N ALA A 85 -4.45 -8.09 -5.90
CA ALA A 85 -3.34 -7.48 -5.17
C ALA A 85 -3.59 -7.33 -3.65
N ILE A 86 -4.84 -7.56 -3.19
CA ILE A 86 -5.22 -7.47 -1.78
C ILE A 86 -5.12 -8.86 -1.16
N LEU A 87 -4.30 -8.98 -0.12
CA LEU A 87 -4.06 -10.22 0.62
C LEU A 87 -4.57 -10.07 2.05
N LYS A 88 -5.39 -11.04 2.48
CA LYS A 88 -5.81 -11.17 3.88
C LYS A 88 -5.01 -12.30 4.55
N ILE A 89 -4.25 -11.96 5.57
CA ILE A 89 -3.45 -12.91 6.35
C ILE A 89 -3.91 -12.80 7.80
N GLY A 90 -4.69 -13.78 8.26
CA GLY A 90 -5.35 -13.70 9.55
C GLY A 90 -6.30 -12.50 9.65
N VAL A 91 -6.06 -11.60 10.60
CA VAL A 91 -6.82 -10.33 10.77
C VAL A 91 -6.23 -9.16 9.99
N SER A 92 -5.04 -9.33 9.41
CA SER A 92 -4.33 -8.28 8.66
C SER A 92 -4.74 -8.27 7.19
N VAL A 93 -4.90 -7.06 6.62
CA VAL A 93 -5.18 -6.85 5.18
C VAL A 93 -4.03 -6.04 4.59
N ARG A 94 -3.36 -6.59 3.57
CA ARG A 94 -2.24 -5.95 2.86
C ARG A 94 -2.59 -5.70 1.40
N GLY A 95 -1.86 -4.77 0.76
CA GLY A 95 -1.99 -4.53 -0.68
C GLY A 95 -3.06 -3.52 -1.08
N LEU A 96 -3.81 -2.89 -0.14
CA LEU A 96 -4.84 -1.89 -0.46
C LEU A 96 -4.30 -0.72 -1.29
N THR A 97 -3.17 -0.13 -0.90
CA THR A 97 -2.53 0.95 -1.66
C THR A 97 -2.03 0.47 -3.02
N THR A 98 -1.51 -0.75 -3.11
CA THR A 98 -1.08 -1.37 -4.37
C THR A 98 -2.27 -1.54 -5.31
N ALA A 99 -3.40 -2.05 -4.82
CA ALA A 99 -4.64 -2.17 -5.60
C ALA A 99 -5.13 -0.81 -6.12
N ALA A 100 -5.12 0.22 -5.27
CA ALA A 100 -5.50 1.57 -5.65
C ALA A 100 -4.57 2.17 -6.71
N THR A 101 -3.25 1.99 -6.61
CA THR A 101 -2.30 2.49 -7.61
C THR A 101 -2.41 1.75 -8.94
N LEU A 102 -2.69 0.44 -8.96
CA LEU A 102 -2.98 -0.32 -10.17
C LEU A 102 -4.26 0.17 -10.85
N TRP A 103 -5.32 0.41 -10.07
CA TRP A 103 -6.58 0.96 -10.59
C TRP A 103 -6.38 2.34 -11.22
N LEU A 104 -5.62 3.22 -10.57
CA LEU A 104 -5.25 4.54 -11.10
C LEU A 104 -4.36 4.44 -12.34
N SER A 105 -3.46 3.46 -12.44
CA SER A 105 -2.68 3.23 -13.66
C SER A 105 -3.56 2.88 -14.85
N GLY A 106 -4.63 2.11 -14.62
CA GLY A 106 -5.64 1.89 -15.65
C GLY A 106 -6.34 3.16 -16.08
N ALA A 107 -6.69 4.03 -15.14
CA ALA A 107 -7.30 5.33 -15.46
C ALA A 107 -6.34 6.23 -16.28
N LEU A 108 -5.02 6.23 -15.97
CA LEU A 108 -4.01 6.90 -16.78
C LEU A 108 -3.96 6.34 -18.19
N GLY A 109 -4.05 5.00 -18.33
CA GLY A 109 -4.12 4.34 -19.63
C GLY A 109 -5.36 4.73 -20.43
N VAL A 110 -6.54 4.79 -19.81
CA VAL A 110 -7.77 5.26 -20.45
C VAL A 110 -7.61 6.70 -20.92
N ALA A 111 -7.12 7.60 -20.08
CA ALA A 111 -6.92 9.01 -20.40
C ALA A 111 -5.94 9.19 -21.57
N ALA A 112 -4.78 8.55 -21.54
CA ALA A 112 -3.80 8.58 -22.61
C ALA A 112 -4.34 7.97 -23.91
N GLY A 113 -5.03 6.82 -23.83
CA GLY A 113 -5.69 6.15 -24.96
C GLY A 113 -6.78 7.01 -25.61
N ALA A 114 -7.49 7.81 -24.83
CA ALA A 114 -8.45 8.79 -25.31
C ALA A 114 -7.80 10.06 -25.91
N GLY A 115 -6.47 10.21 -25.81
CA GLY A 115 -5.76 11.41 -26.25
C GLY A 115 -5.80 12.57 -25.25
N MET A 116 -6.25 12.32 -24.02
CA MET A 116 -6.33 13.31 -22.94
C MET A 116 -4.97 13.39 -22.19
N TYR A 117 -3.93 13.80 -22.91
CA TYR A 117 -2.56 13.81 -22.35
C TYR A 117 -2.43 14.68 -21.10
N GLU A 118 -3.05 15.87 -21.10
CA GLU A 118 -3.02 16.78 -19.95
C GLU A 118 -3.59 16.13 -18.70
N ALA A 119 -4.72 15.43 -18.84
CA ALA A 119 -5.33 14.70 -17.73
C ALA A 119 -4.44 13.55 -17.25
N ALA A 120 -3.79 12.82 -18.18
CA ALA A 120 -2.89 11.74 -17.83
C ALA A 120 -1.64 12.26 -17.08
N PHE A 121 -1.03 13.37 -17.53
CA PHE A 121 0.09 14.01 -16.84
C PHE A 121 -0.31 14.54 -15.47
N ALA A 122 -1.39 15.28 -15.38
CA ALA A 122 -1.90 15.82 -14.11
C ALA A 122 -2.25 14.69 -13.12
N GLY A 123 -2.90 13.63 -13.62
CA GLY A 123 -3.22 12.45 -12.82
C GLY A 123 -1.97 11.76 -12.26
N THR A 124 -0.93 11.59 -13.09
CA THR A 124 0.35 11.02 -12.64
C THR A 124 0.99 11.88 -11.56
N ALA A 125 1.03 13.20 -11.75
CA ALA A 125 1.57 14.12 -10.75
C ALA A 125 0.78 14.03 -9.42
N CYS A 126 -0.55 14.03 -9.49
CA CYS A 126 -1.40 13.86 -8.29
C CYS A 126 -1.14 12.53 -7.58
N ILE A 127 -1.03 11.42 -8.31
CA ILE A 127 -0.75 10.11 -7.71
C ILE A 127 0.58 10.15 -6.97
N ILE A 128 1.63 10.68 -7.59
CA ILE A 128 2.95 10.79 -6.97
C ILE A 128 2.90 11.69 -5.73
N VAL A 129 2.23 12.84 -5.80
CA VAL A 129 2.06 13.74 -4.64
C VAL A 129 1.34 13.03 -3.50
N VAL A 130 0.27 12.27 -3.77
CA VAL A 130 -0.46 11.53 -2.74
C VAL A 130 0.41 10.42 -2.13
N VAL A 131 1.07 9.62 -2.96
CA VAL A 131 1.88 8.48 -2.50
C VAL A 131 3.10 8.93 -1.70
N LEU A 132 3.77 10.02 -2.13
CA LEU A 132 4.92 10.59 -1.42
C LEU A 132 4.50 11.49 -0.26
N GLY A 133 3.51 12.35 -0.46
CA GLY A 133 3.11 13.38 0.50
C GLY A 133 2.47 12.79 1.76
N LEU A 134 1.55 11.83 1.64
CA LEU A 134 0.96 11.16 2.79
C LEU A 134 1.99 10.40 3.64
N ARG A 135 3.12 10.02 3.05
CA ARG A 135 4.22 9.41 3.78
C ARG A 135 4.93 10.41 4.68
N LEU A 136 5.14 11.65 4.22
CA LEU A 136 5.73 12.71 5.07
C LEU A 136 4.84 12.97 6.29
N LEU A 137 3.51 12.83 6.12
CA LEU A 137 2.54 12.97 7.21
C LEU A 137 2.51 11.74 8.13
N ARG A 138 2.91 10.55 7.69
CA ARG A 138 3.00 9.34 8.54
C ARG A 138 3.94 9.52 9.74
N GLY A 139 5.01 10.30 9.60
CA GLY A 139 5.89 10.66 10.71
C GLY A 139 5.22 11.52 11.80
N LEU A 140 4.05 12.10 11.51
CA LEU A 140 3.23 12.87 12.46
C LEU A 140 2.14 12.02 13.12
N VAL A 141 1.79 10.86 12.53
CA VAL A 141 0.80 9.93 13.09
C VAL A 141 1.53 8.98 14.03
N ARG A 142 1.06 8.91 15.28
CA ARG A 142 1.55 7.92 16.24
C ARG A 142 1.18 6.52 15.73
N LYS A 143 2.18 5.64 15.65
CA LYS A 143 1.91 4.22 15.37
C LYS A 143 1.64 3.52 16.68
N ASP A 144 0.59 2.73 16.71
CA ASP A 144 0.35 1.77 17.78
C ASP A 144 1.11 0.48 17.45
N VAL A 145 1.95 0.08 18.37
CA VAL A 145 2.78 -1.13 18.27
C VAL A 145 2.46 -2.00 19.47
N GLN A 146 2.32 -3.30 19.28
CA GLN A 146 2.21 -4.26 20.38
C GLN A 146 3.60 -4.82 20.68
N LEU A 147 4.08 -4.59 21.91
CA LEU A 147 5.30 -5.20 22.43
C LEU A 147 4.90 -6.48 23.19
N ALA A 148 5.29 -7.63 22.67
CA ALA A 148 5.21 -8.89 23.39
C ALA A 148 6.53 -9.10 24.12
N VAL A 149 6.49 -9.13 25.46
CA VAL A 149 7.67 -9.32 26.30
C VAL A 149 7.49 -10.54 27.17
N GLU A 150 8.43 -11.51 27.06
CA GLU A 150 8.53 -12.66 27.92
C GLU A 150 9.59 -12.43 29.00
N TYR A 151 9.20 -12.52 30.27
CA TYR A 151 10.09 -12.25 31.40
C TYR A 151 9.83 -13.17 32.59
N GLN A 152 10.87 -13.34 33.45
CA GLN A 152 10.73 -14.07 34.69
C GLN A 152 9.92 -13.28 35.72
N HIS A 153 8.90 -13.95 36.30
CA HIS A 153 8.03 -13.33 37.30
C HIS A 153 8.79 -13.05 38.61
N GLY A 154 8.45 -11.95 39.28
CA GLY A 154 8.99 -11.61 40.60
C GLY A 154 9.99 -10.45 40.65
N HIS A 155 10.46 -9.94 39.49
CA HIS A 155 11.51 -8.90 39.44
C HIS A 155 10.98 -7.48 39.15
N GLY A 156 9.67 -7.26 39.13
CA GLY A 156 9.09 -5.94 38.87
C GLY A 156 9.24 -5.46 37.42
N THR A 157 9.60 -6.33 36.49
CA THR A 157 9.93 -6.01 35.09
C THR A 157 8.79 -5.31 34.37
N LEU A 158 7.55 -5.72 34.57
CA LEU A 158 6.38 -5.08 33.96
C LEU A 158 6.20 -3.63 34.43
N GLY A 159 6.30 -3.39 35.73
CA GLY A 159 6.20 -2.03 36.31
C GLY A 159 7.30 -1.12 35.79
N TRP A 160 8.54 -1.61 35.73
CA TRP A 160 9.65 -0.90 35.16
C TRP A 160 9.43 -0.60 33.67
N LEU A 161 8.98 -1.58 32.88
CA LEU A 161 8.71 -1.40 31.44
C LEU A 161 7.67 -0.29 31.19
N ILE A 162 6.58 -0.28 31.96
CA ILE A 162 5.54 0.74 31.84
C ILE A 162 6.10 2.13 32.18
N LEU A 163 6.82 2.24 33.30
CA LEU A 163 7.41 3.50 33.73
C LEU A 163 8.45 4.03 32.73
N GLU A 164 9.25 3.16 32.14
CA GLU A 164 10.27 3.57 31.17
C GLU A 164 9.64 4.00 29.83
N LEU A 165 8.58 3.30 29.39
CA LEU A 165 7.77 3.73 28.23
C LEU A 165 7.19 5.13 28.45
N GLU A 166 6.56 5.38 29.60
CA GLU A 166 5.96 6.68 29.94
C GLU A 166 7.02 7.79 30.07
N ARG A 167 8.16 7.50 30.71
CA ARG A 167 9.29 8.45 30.82
C ARG A 167 9.78 8.94 29.47
N ARG A 168 9.79 8.06 28.48
CA ARG A 168 10.19 8.39 27.11
C ARG A 168 9.06 8.99 26.28
N GLY A 169 7.90 9.30 26.88
CA GLY A 169 6.75 9.95 26.22
C GLY A 169 5.93 9.03 25.33
N ALA A 170 6.04 7.70 25.53
CA ALA A 170 5.16 6.74 24.93
C ALA A 170 3.83 6.68 25.69
N ALA A 171 2.71 6.67 24.98
CA ALA A 171 1.43 6.40 25.61
C ALA A 171 1.25 4.88 25.72
N VAL A 172 1.18 4.38 26.95
CA VAL A 172 0.91 2.97 27.21
C VAL A 172 -0.59 2.75 27.19
N GLY A 173 -1.05 1.88 26.27
CA GLY A 173 -2.45 1.49 26.12
C GLY A 173 -2.78 0.24 26.91
N ALA A 174 -3.54 -0.67 26.28
CA ALA A 174 -3.95 -1.93 26.94
C ALA A 174 -2.75 -2.84 27.22
N VAL A 175 -2.64 -3.29 28.46
CA VAL A 175 -1.70 -4.32 28.89
C VAL A 175 -2.50 -5.62 29.03
N ARG A 176 -2.14 -6.65 28.26
CA ARG A 176 -2.76 -7.98 28.32
C ARG A 176 -1.71 -9.00 28.75
N LEU A 177 -2.02 -9.76 29.80
CA LEU A 177 -1.24 -10.91 30.21
C LEU A 177 -1.72 -12.12 29.41
N ALA A 178 -0.80 -12.87 28.80
CA ALA A 178 -1.12 -14.17 28.23
C ALA A 178 -1.38 -15.19 29.37
N SER A 179 -2.18 -16.22 29.11
CA SER A 179 -2.46 -17.29 30.09
C SER A 179 -1.19 -18.06 30.43
N ASP A 180 -1.04 -18.44 31.71
CA ASP A 180 0.14 -19.16 32.23
C ASP A 180 0.37 -20.54 31.56
N GLU A 181 -0.62 -21.08 30.84
CA GLU A 181 -0.53 -22.39 30.15
C GLU A 181 0.37 -22.37 28.89
N GLU A 182 0.65 -21.16 28.31
CA GLU A 182 1.39 -21.05 27.06
C GLU A 182 2.91 -20.86 27.23
N VAL A 183 3.42 -20.53 28.43
CA VAL A 183 4.78 -19.96 28.54
C VAL A 183 5.70 -20.73 29.52
N GLY A 184 5.20 -21.73 30.27
CA GLY A 184 5.99 -22.52 31.23
C GLY A 184 6.12 -21.88 32.62
N GLU A 185 6.45 -22.75 33.63
CA GLU A 185 6.52 -22.33 35.04
C GLU A 185 7.50 -21.16 35.28
N GLY A 186 7.01 -20.09 35.90
CA GLY A 186 7.80 -18.93 36.31
C GLY A 186 8.06 -17.87 35.23
N VAL A 187 7.57 -18.05 34.02
CA VAL A 187 7.69 -17.09 32.92
C VAL A 187 6.33 -16.47 32.61
N ARG A 188 6.29 -15.17 32.36
CA ARG A 188 5.07 -14.46 31.94
C ARG A 188 5.29 -13.78 30.60
N ARG A 189 4.30 -13.89 29.73
CA ARG A 189 4.20 -13.12 28.48
C ARG A 189 3.21 -11.99 28.67
N VAL A 190 3.63 -10.76 28.38
CA VAL A 190 2.79 -9.58 28.43
C VAL A 190 2.79 -8.91 27.08
N ASN A 191 1.60 -8.58 26.58
CA ASN A 191 1.41 -7.76 25.39
C ASN A 191 1.03 -6.35 25.81
N VAL A 192 1.92 -5.40 25.52
CA VAL A 192 1.74 -3.98 25.87
C VAL A 192 1.53 -3.20 24.58
N ARG A 193 0.36 -2.54 24.44
CA ARG A 193 0.12 -1.62 23.32
C ARG A 193 0.81 -0.29 23.63
N VAL A 194 1.70 0.12 22.73
CA VAL A 194 2.50 1.32 22.87
C VAL A 194 2.25 2.22 21.67
N SER A 195 1.85 3.48 21.93
CA SER A 195 1.66 4.50 20.90
C SER A 195 2.82 5.50 20.92
N ARG A 196 3.68 5.51 19.86
CA ARG A 196 4.87 6.36 19.79
C ARG A 196 5.37 6.66 18.36
N ARG A 197 6.35 7.61 18.25
CA ARG A 197 7.13 7.86 17.03
C ARG A 197 8.30 6.89 16.92
N ASP A 198 8.56 6.38 15.69
CA ASP A 198 9.44 5.21 15.38
C ASP A 198 10.87 5.22 15.98
N ALA A 199 11.52 6.39 16.06
CA ALA A 199 12.95 6.48 16.35
C ALA A 199 13.38 6.04 17.76
N ASP A 200 12.46 6.03 18.70
CA ASP A 200 12.77 5.78 20.11
C ASP A 200 12.45 4.35 20.57
N LEU A 201 11.73 3.59 19.74
CA LEU A 201 11.27 2.24 20.09
C LEU A 201 12.39 1.21 19.98
N GLU A 202 13.24 1.30 18.95
CA GLU A 202 14.40 0.40 18.76
C GLU A 202 15.38 0.48 19.92
N MET A 203 15.72 1.70 20.38
CA MET A 203 16.60 1.86 21.53
C MET A 203 16.00 1.28 22.82
N LEU A 204 14.68 1.40 23.00
CA LEU A 204 14.01 0.83 24.16
C LEU A 204 14.02 -0.70 24.11
N ILE A 205 13.78 -1.27 22.94
CA ILE A 205 13.79 -2.74 22.75
C ILE A 205 15.17 -3.31 23.06
N ASP A 206 16.23 -2.65 22.60
CA ASP A 206 17.60 -3.04 22.91
C ASP A 206 17.91 -2.98 24.41
N GLU A 207 17.36 -2.00 25.13
CA GLU A 207 17.52 -1.88 26.57
C GLU A 207 16.72 -2.94 27.33
N VAL A 208 15.49 -3.23 26.87
CA VAL A 208 14.66 -4.30 27.42
C VAL A 208 15.34 -5.66 27.21
N ARG A 209 15.90 -5.92 26.02
CA ARG A 209 16.65 -7.16 25.72
C ARG A 209 17.90 -7.36 26.56
N ARG A 210 18.53 -6.28 27.03
CA ARG A 210 19.75 -6.37 27.91
C ARG A 210 19.46 -6.79 29.35
N ARG A 211 18.20 -6.85 29.74
CA ARG A 211 17.83 -7.25 31.10
C ARG A 211 17.90 -8.77 31.26
N PRO A 212 18.57 -9.28 32.31
CA PRO A 212 18.77 -10.73 32.50
C PRO A 212 17.44 -11.49 32.74
N GLU A 213 16.42 -10.83 33.26
CA GLU A 213 15.12 -11.40 33.51
C GLU A 213 14.22 -11.48 32.24
N VAL A 214 14.60 -10.79 31.14
CA VAL A 214 13.85 -10.80 29.88
C VAL A 214 14.38 -11.91 28.97
N ARG A 215 13.50 -12.81 28.55
CA ARG A 215 13.86 -13.92 27.65
C ARG A 215 13.68 -13.55 26.18
N GLN A 216 12.57 -12.89 25.87
CA GLN A 216 12.22 -12.57 24.49
C GLN A 216 11.45 -11.25 24.40
N VAL A 217 11.71 -10.47 23.35
CA VAL A 217 10.95 -9.28 23.00
C VAL A 217 10.63 -9.34 21.52
N GLU A 218 9.34 -9.35 21.21
CA GLU A 218 8.81 -9.32 19.84
C GLU A 218 7.99 -8.05 19.63
N ILE A 219 8.06 -7.53 18.40
CA ILE A 219 7.21 -6.43 17.96
C ILE A 219 6.15 -7.02 17.06
N GLU A 220 4.90 -6.91 17.45
CA GLU A 220 3.76 -7.15 16.57
C GLU A 220 3.25 -5.80 16.09
N GLU A 221 3.49 -5.43 14.83
CA GLU A 221 2.85 -4.27 14.24
C GLU A 221 1.35 -4.53 14.14
N ASP A 222 0.55 -3.69 14.83
CA ASP A 222 -0.92 -3.68 14.69
C ASP A 222 -1.23 -3.24 13.24
N SER A 223 -1.75 -4.17 12.46
CA SER A 223 -2.00 -4.03 11.00
C SER A 223 -3.28 -3.27 10.73
#